data_da633fd4c263fc0fb49047d4163989e4
#
_entry.id   da633fd4c263fc0fb49047d4163989e4
#
_cell.length_a   1.000
_cell.length_b   1.000
_cell.length_c   1.000
_cell.angle_alpha   90.00
_cell.angle_beta   90.00
_cell.angle_gamma   90.00
#
_symmetry.space_group_name_H-M   'P 1'
#
loop_
_entity.id
_entity.type
_entity.pdbx_description
1 polymer ?
#
loop_
_entity_poly.entity_id
_entity_poly.type
_entity_poly.pdbx_seq_one_letter_code
_entity_poly.pdbx_strand_id
1 'polypeptide(L)'
;MSTASSPARWSSPISLIRLDGSDTRRFLHGQSSQAIELASSGACLPTCLISPTGRMRALALVRLDDTGADLLVLEGDGQAVHQSLDRVLFPADRVKLGPVQSATLVRWIGTPEAPSNSDPNLLAPGVDLGAGAAQPAWLQISGAALPNWLEALPELDSEAAERQRIRQGFPAEPGELNDSTNPFELGLAPWVSLNKGCYVGQETLAKLATYDGVKQQLRHWRTEHLGPEAAETCAPGTGLFTASGERAGVITSSLAGPDGIEGLALVRRQALEHAALFTGSGDSSTEPHRLQINTPAGFVAPPVGAGGRG
;
A
#
# COMPACT_ATOMS: atom_id res chain seq x y z
N MET A 1 5.25 24.70 -8.59
CA MET A 1 6.50 24.82 -7.82
C MET A 1 6.37 23.85 -6.66
N SER A 2 7.19 22.78 -6.66
CA SER A 2 7.21 21.83 -5.56
C SER A 2 7.78 22.54 -4.33
N THR A 3 6.96 22.80 -3.33
CA THR A 3 7.45 23.20 -2.00
C THR A 3 8.20 22.00 -1.46
N ALA A 4 9.53 22.08 -1.40
CA ALA A 4 10.32 21.06 -0.74
C ALA A 4 9.78 20.92 0.69
N SER A 5 9.22 19.76 0.99
CA SER A 5 8.74 19.45 2.34
C SER A 5 9.90 19.57 3.31
N SER A 6 9.72 20.26 4.42
CA SER A 6 10.73 20.30 5.48
C SER A 6 11.08 18.86 5.89
N PRO A 7 12.36 18.58 6.18
CA PRO A 7 12.77 17.25 6.62
C PRO A 7 11.97 16.83 7.88
N ALA A 8 11.40 15.63 7.84
CA ALA A 8 10.64 15.07 8.95
C ALA A 8 10.60 13.55 8.85
N ARG A 9 10.31 12.87 9.96
CA ARG A 9 10.11 11.42 10.02
C ARG A 9 8.77 11.06 10.63
N TRP A 10 8.32 9.85 10.40
CA TRP A 10 7.19 9.25 11.12
C TRP A 10 7.38 7.75 11.23
N SER A 11 6.72 7.17 12.22
CA SER A 11 6.84 5.77 12.59
C SER A 11 5.49 5.06 12.41
N SER A 12 5.52 3.84 11.90
CA SER A 12 4.33 2.98 11.80
C SER A 12 4.63 1.62 12.41
N PRO A 13 3.74 1.08 13.27
CA PRO A 13 3.87 -0.29 13.75
C PRO A 13 3.70 -1.26 12.59
N ILE A 14 4.50 -2.32 12.57
CA ILE A 14 4.43 -3.40 11.59
C ILE A 14 4.58 -4.75 12.30
N SER A 15 4.20 -5.82 11.61
CA SER A 15 4.48 -7.18 12.07
C SER A 15 5.66 -7.78 11.33
N LEU A 16 6.57 -8.42 12.05
CA LEU A 16 7.70 -9.13 11.51
C LEU A 16 7.50 -10.65 11.75
N ILE A 17 7.65 -11.44 10.70
CA ILE A 17 7.59 -12.90 10.74
C ILE A 17 8.86 -13.45 10.12
N ARG A 18 9.67 -14.15 10.92
CA ARG A 18 10.87 -14.83 10.42
C ARG A 18 10.51 -16.17 9.81
N LEU A 19 11.06 -16.45 8.62
CA LEU A 19 11.02 -17.76 8.00
C LEU A 19 12.46 -18.25 7.77
N ASP A 20 12.80 -19.38 8.35
CA ASP A 20 14.13 -20.01 8.20
C ASP A 20 14.03 -21.31 7.41
N GLY A 21 15.04 -21.59 6.60
CA GLY A 21 15.17 -22.86 5.91
C GLY A 21 15.38 -22.74 4.41
N SER A 22 15.91 -23.81 3.82
CA SER A 22 16.35 -23.84 2.42
C SER A 22 15.22 -23.63 1.39
N ASP A 23 13.97 -23.91 1.74
CA ASP A 23 12.82 -23.77 0.83
C ASP A 23 12.06 -22.45 1.05
N THR A 24 12.52 -21.58 1.95
CA THR A 24 11.85 -20.31 2.29
C THR A 24 11.56 -19.44 1.06
N ARG A 25 12.53 -19.29 0.17
CA ARG A 25 12.36 -18.46 -1.05
C ARG A 25 11.30 -19.02 -1.97
N ARG A 26 11.34 -20.35 -2.22
CA ARG A 26 10.34 -21.04 -3.03
C ARG A 26 8.94 -20.97 -2.42
N PHE A 27 8.86 -21.17 -1.09
CA PHE A 27 7.60 -21.09 -0.35
C PHE A 27 6.98 -19.69 -0.48
N LEU A 28 7.73 -18.63 -0.12
CA LEU A 28 7.24 -17.25 -0.26
C LEU A 28 6.96 -16.85 -1.70
N HIS A 29 7.71 -17.38 -2.66
CA HIS A 29 7.43 -17.17 -4.08
C HIS A 29 6.03 -17.68 -4.46
N GLY A 30 5.61 -18.84 -3.95
CA GLY A 30 4.27 -19.39 -4.18
C GLY A 30 3.14 -18.70 -3.42
N GLN A 31 3.45 -18.04 -2.28
CA GLN A 31 2.46 -17.44 -1.38
C GLN A 31 2.29 -15.92 -1.57
N SER A 32 3.06 -15.27 -2.42
CA SER A 32 3.05 -13.82 -2.58
C SER A 32 3.12 -13.40 -4.05
N SER A 33 2.86 -12.15 -4.35
CA SER A 33 2.78 -11.65 -5.73
C SER A 33 4.14 -11.36 -6.39
N GLN A 34 5.27 -11.38 -5.64
CA GLN A 34 6.58 -10.97 -6.17
C GLN A 34 7.52 -12.16 -6.45
N ALA A 35 8.48 -11.97 -7.37
CA ALA A 35 9.43 -12.98 -7.83
C ALA A 35 10.57 -13.24 -6.82
N ILE A 36 10.25 -13.85 -5.68
CA ILE A 36 11.15 -13.97 -4.52
C ILE A 36 12.24 -15.03 -4.75
N GLU A 37 11.91 -16.16 -5.37
CA GLU A 37 12.85 -17.28 -5.56
C GLU A 37 14.09 -16.87 -6.38
N LEU A 38 13.91 -15.95 -7.32
CA LEU A 38 14.97 -15.49 -8.24
C LEU A 38 15.82 -14.36 -7.66
N ALA A 39 15.47 -13.83 -6.50
CA ALA A 39 16.16 -12.69 -5.90
C ALA A 39 17.41 -13.12 -5.12
N SER A 40 18.39 -12.23 -5.05
CA SER A 40 19.64 -12.45 -4.32
C SER A 40 19.44 -12.28 -2.81
N SER A 41 20.35 -12.87 -2.04
CA SER A 41 20.52 -12.55 -0.60
C SER A 41 20.77 -11.05 -0.43
N GLY A 42 20.19 -10.45 0.60
CA GLY A 42 20.21 -9.00 0.83
C GLY A 42 19.11 -8.23 0.10
N ALA A 43 18.38 -8.84 -0.83
CA ALA A 43 17.27 -8.16 -1.51
C ALA A 43 16.10 -7.89 -0.55
N CYS A 44 15.48 -6.71 -0.72
CA CYS A 44 14.24 -6.32 -0.06
C CYS A 44 13.17 -6.10 -1.15
N LEU A 45 12.14 -6.96 -1.16
CA LEU A 45 11.16 -7.01 -2.24
C LEU A 45 9.76 -6.62 -1.74
N PRO A 46 9.11 -5.64 -2.37
CA PRO A 46 7.71 -5.32 -2.08
C PRO A 46 6.80 -6.40 -2.65
N THR A 47 5.81 -6.83 -1.90
CA THR A 47 4.87 -7.87 -2.33
C THR A 47 3.48 -7.66 -1.76
N CYS A 48 2.47 -8.16 -2.48
CA CYS A 48 1.10 -8.28 -1.99
C CYS A 48 0.85 -9.73 -1.57
N LEU A 49 0.23 -9.90 -0.42
CA LEU A 49 -0.42 -11.15 -0.04
C LEU A 49 -1.88 -11.04 -0.45
N ILE A 50 -2.34 -11.98 -1.26
CA ILE A 50 -3.67 -11.94 -1.86
C ILE A 50 -4.39 -13.26 -1.71
N SER A 51 -5.72 -13.22 -1.79
CA SER A 51 -6.56 -14.41 -1.82
C SER A 51 -6.47 -15.13 -3.17
N PRO A 52 -6.96 -16.37 -3.29
CA PRO A 52 -7.07 -17.08 -4.58
C PRO A 52 -7.89 -16.31 -5.63
N THR A 53 -8.77 -15.42 -5.22
CA THR A 53 -9.55 -14.54 -6.09
C THR A 53 -8.87 -13.20 -6.38
N GLY A 54 -7.58 -13.04 -6.04
CA GLY A 54 -6.78 -11.84 -6.29
C GLY A 54 -7.11 -10.64 -5.43
N ARG A 55 -7.80 -10.85 -4.27
CA ARG A 55 -8.16 -9.77 -3.34
C ARG A 55 -7.06 -9.55 -2.31
N MET A 56 -6.85 -8.28 -1.97
CA MET A 56 -5.84 -7.88 -1.01
C MET A 56 -6.07 -8.50 0.37
N ARG A 57 -4.98 -8.96 1.00
CA ARG A 57 -4.94 -9.43 2.38
C ARG A 57 -3.94 -8.65 3.21
N ALA A 58 -2.77 -8.38 2.63
CA ALA A 58 -1.74 -7.59 3.28
C ALA A 58 -0.77 -6.98 2.25
N LEU A 59 -0.13 -5.88 2.65
CA LEU A 59 1.08 -5.35 2.03
C LEU A 59 2.28 -5.78 2.84
N ALA A 60 3.33 -6.28 2.19
CA ALA A 60 4.51 -6.74 2.88
C ALA A 60 5.81 -6.43 2.11
N LEU A 61 6.92 -6.41 2.84
CA LEU A 61 8.25 -6.53 2.28
C LEU A 61 8.82 -7.90 2.62
N VAL A 62 9.54 -8.49 1.70
CA VAL A 62 10.34 -9.70 1.94
C VAL A 62 11.80 -9.31 1.90
N ARG A 63 12.48 -9.37 3.04
CA ARG A 63 13.91 -9.17 3.17
C ARG A 63 14.61 -10.52 3.21
N LEU A 64 15.42 -10.80 2.20
CA LEU A 64 16.12 -12.07 2.03
C LEU A 64 17.51 -12.05 2.68
N ASP A 65 17.89 -13.16 3.29
CA ASP A 65 19.27 -13.44 3.69
C ASP A 65 19.71 -14.86 3.27
N ASP A 66 20.87 -15.31 3.75
CA ASP A 66 21.44 -16.61 3.37
C ASP A 66 20.72 -17.79 4.03
N THR A 67 19.97 -17.58 5.09
CA THR A 67 19.30 -18.62 5.89
C THR A 67 17.80 -18.66 5.71
N GLY A 68 17.21 -17.58 5.19
CA GLY A 68 15.76 -17.48 5.02
C GLY A 68 15.28 -16.10 4.59
N ALA A 69 14.23 -15.61 5.23
CA ALA A 69 13.64 -14.31 4.98
C ALA A 69 12.92 -13.74 6.21
N ASP A 70 12.88 -12.41 6.29
CA ASP A 70 11.92 -11.69 7.12
C ASP A 70 10.76 -11.23 6.24
N LEU A 71 9.56 -11.59 6.63
CA LEU A 71 8.33 -11.05 6.08
C LEU A 71 7.85 -9.90 6.98
N LEU A 72 7.92 -8.68 6.47
CA LEU A 72 7.53 -7.46 7.15
C LEU A 72 6.13 -7.06 6.65
N VAL A 73 5.10 -7.33 7.44
CA VAL A 73 3.71 -6.98 7.12
C VAL A 73 3.51 -5.50 7.46
N LEU A 74 3.43 -4.67 6.43
CA LEU A 74 3.33 -3.21 6.54
C LEU A 74 1.90 -2.77 6.85
N GLU A 75 0.94 -3.40 6.20
CA GLU A 75 -0.51 -3.19 6.35
C GLU A 75 -1.21 -4.55 6.29
N GLY A 76 -2.20 -4.75 7.15
CA GLY A 76 -2.90 -6.01 7.31
C GLY A 76 -2.60 -6.69 8.66
N ASP A 77 -3.41 -7.70 9.00
CA ASP A 77 -3.26 -8.45 10.24
C ASP A 77 -2.11 -9.47 10.13
N GLY A 78 -1.00 -9.21 10.83
CA GLY A 78 0.17 -10.08 10.87
C GLY A 78 -0.13 -11.48 11.44
N GLN A 79 -1.08 -11.62 12.39
CA GLN A 79 -1.49 -12.92 12.91
C GLN A 79 -2.29 -13.72 11.88
N ALA A 80 -3.19 -13.06 11.15
CA ALA A 80 -3.94 -13.70 10.06
C ALA A 80 -2.99 -14.14 8.92
N VAL A 81 -1.98 -13.30 8.60
CA VAL A 81 -0.93 -13.65 7.64
C VAL A 81 -0.16 -14.89 8.12
N HIS A 82 0.33 -14.89 9.36
CA HIS A 82 1.03 -16.03 9.94
C HIS A 82 0.19 -17.31 9.86
N GLN A 83 -1.06 -17.27 10.31
CA GLN A 83 -1.97 -18.42 10.26
C GLN A 83 -2.24 -18.91 8.84
N SER A 84 -2.31 -18.01 7.86
CA SER A 84 -2.51 -18.38 6.47
C SER A 84 -1.31 -19.11 5.87
N LEU A 85 -0.09 -18.69 6.22
CA LEU A 85 1.16 -19.34 5.83
C LEU A 85 1.32 -20.70 6.52
N ASP A 86 1.09 -20.78 7.82
CA ASP A 86 1.20 -22.01 8.61
C ASP A 86 0.26 -23.11 8.08
N ARG A 87 -0.96 -22.73 7.70
CA ARG A 87 -1.97 -23.69 7.17
C ARG A 87 -1.54 -24.38 5.86
N VAL A 88 -0.70 -23.75 5.06
CA VAL A 88 -0.25 -24.27 3.76
C VAL A 88 1.20 -24.80 3.79
N LEU A 89 1.82 -24.79 4.95
CA LEU A 89 3.16 -25.34 5.18
C LEU A 89 3.04 -26.84 5.40
N PHE A 90 3.68 -27.62 4.52
CA PHE A 90 3.69 -29.08 4.65
C PHE A 90 4.92 -29.57 5.44
N PRO A 91 4.84 -30.73 6.12
CA PRO A 91 5.99 -31.30 6.84
C PRO A 91 7.23 -31.57 5.96
N ALA A 92 7.04 -31.70 4.64
CA ALA A 92 8.13 -31.86 3.68
C ALA A 92 8.81 -30.55 3.29
N ASP A 93 8.20 -29.41 3.55
CA ASP A 93 8.79 -28.09 3.30
C ASP A 93 9.88 -27.84 4.35
N ARG A 94 11.08 -27.55 3.90
CA ARG A 94 12.19 -27.19 4.77
C ARG A 94 12.13 -25.72 5.14
N VAL A 95 11.01 -25.34 5.75
CA VAL A 95 10.71 -23.98 6.22
C VAL A 95 10.25 -24.06 7.67
N LYS A 96 10.83 -23.22 8.49
CA LYS A 96 10.40 -23.00 9.88
C LYS A 96 9.81 -21.60 9.98
N LEU A 97 8.53 -21.51 10.31
CA LEU A 97 7.83 -20.26 10.54
C LEU A 97 8.04 -19.83 12.00
N GLY A 98 8.59 -18.64 12.20
CA GLY A 98 8.75 -18.02 13.53
C GLY A 98 7.46 -17.33 13.98
N PRO A 99 7.36 -16.93 15.27
CA PRO A 99 6.21 -16.20 15.78
C PRO A 99 6.13 -14.78 15.18
N VAL A 100 4.94 -14.20 15.24
CA VAL A 100 4.75 -12.79 14.91
C VAL A 100 5.40 -11.92 15.98
N GLN A 101 6.26 -11.01 15.55
CA GLN A 101 6.94 -10.03 16.39
C GLN A 101 6.51 -8.62 16.01
N SER A 102 6.47 -7.71 16.98
CA SER A 102 6.26 -6.29 16.72
C SER A 102 7.57 -5.64 16.28
N ALA A 103 7.49 -4.82 15.25
CA ALA A 103 8.57 -3.95 14.79
C ALA A 103 7.98 -2.59 14.38
N THR A 104 8.85 -1.64 14.07
CA THR A 104 8.45 -0.31 13.62
C THR A 104 9.14 0.00 12.29
N LEU A 105 8.38 0.46 11.33
CA LEU A 105 8.90 1.04 10.09
C LEU A 105 8.99 2.55 10.26
N VAL A 106 10.19 3.10 10.18
CA VAL A 106 10.42 4.54 10.22
C VAL A 106 10.70 5.04 8.81
N ARG A 107 9.88 5.99 8.37
CA ARG A 107 9.98 6.66 7.07
C ARG A 107 10.33 8.13 7.28
N TRP A 108 10.83 8.78 6.25
CA TRP A 108 11.14 10.21 6.31
C TRP A 108 10.90 10.90 4.98
N ILE A 109 10.78 12.20 5.01
CA ILE A 109 10.73 13.10 3.85
C ILE A 109 11.83 14.16 3.98
N GLY A 110 12.18 14.79 2.84
CA GLY A 110 13.31 15.73 2.81
C GLY A 110 14.64 14.99 2.81
N THR A 111 15.71 15.71 2.52
CA THR A 111 17.03 15.11 2.39
C THR A 111 17.82 15.22 3.67
N PRO A 112 17.94 14.15 4.47
CA PRO A 112 19.27 13.77 4.88
C PRO A 112 19.82 12.78 3.85
N GLU A 113 21.12 12.83 3.56
CA GLU A 113 21.78 11.76 2.82
C GLU A 113 21.46 10.44 3.52
N ALA A 114 20.80 9.53 2.78
CA ALA A 114 20.59 8.20 3.29
C ALA A 114 21.96 7.59 3.63
N PRO A 115 22.10 6.89 4.75
CA PRO A 115 23.36 6.24 5.10
C PRO A 115 23.76 5.26 3.99
N SER A 116 25.04 4.94 3.92
CA SER A 116 25.56 3.93 2.99
C SER A 116 24.72 2.64 3.10
N ASN A 117 24.41 2.00 1.99
CA ASN A 117 23.56 0.81 1.85
C ASN A 117 24.01 -0.44 2.66
N SER A 118 24.90 -0.29 3.62
CA SER A 118 25.48 -1.40 4.39
C SER A 118 24.78 -1.69 5.71
N ASP A 119 23.85 -0.83 6.16
CA ASP A 119 23.14 -1.08 7.41
C ASP A 119 22.00 -2.10 7.19
N PRO A 120 21.97 -3.22 7.94
CA PRO A 120 20.97 -4.26 7.77
C PRO A 120 19.53 -3.77 8.10
N ASN A 121 19.38 -2.66 8.81
CA ASN A 121 18.08 -2.09 9.14
C ASN A 121 17.57 -1.12 8.06
N LEU A 122 18.41 -0.76 7.09
CA LEU A 122 18.01 0.08 5.96
C LEU A 122 17.32 -0.78 4.90
N LEU A 123 16.03 -0.57 4.71
CA LEU A 123 15.21 -1.28 3.72
C LEU A 123 15.13 -0.43 2.45
N ALA A 124 15.55 -0.98 1.31
CA ALA A 124 15.51 -0.31 0.01
C ALA A 124 14.72 -1.13 -1.02
N PRO A 125 13.37 -1.17 -0.92
CA PRO A 125 12.54 -2.03 -1.77
C PRO A 125 12.36 -1.52 -3.20
N GLY A 126 12.86 -0.33 -3.53
CA GLY A 126 12.73 0.26 -4.87
C GLY A 126 11.33 0.77 -5.23
N VAL A 127 10.42 0.85 -4.26
CA VAL A 127 9.06 1.42 -4.42
C VAL A 127 8.80 2.49 -3.38
N ASP A 128 7.81 3.35 -3.62
CA ASP A 128 7.35 4.32 -2.63
C ASP A 128 6.61 3.59 -1.50
N LEU A 129 7.04 3.83 -0.27
CA LEU A 129 6.40 3.35 0.96
C LEU A 129 5.56 4.45 1.64
N GLY A 130 5.05 5.40 0.88
CA GLY A 130 4.27 6.53 1.38
C GLY A 130 5.11 7.77 1.70
N ALA A 131 6.36 7.81 1.27
CA ALA A 131 7.27 8.94 1.48
C ALA A 131 7.41 9.90 0.26
N GLY A 132 6.73 9.59 -0.85
CA GLY A 132 6.72 10.41 -2.06
C GLY A 132 7.80 10.07 -3.07
N ALA A 133 8.61 9.07 -2.78
CA ALA A 133 9.61 8.52 -3.69
C ALA A 133 9.96 7.09 -3.27
N ALA A 134 10.64 6.35 -4.16
CA ALA A 134 11.19 5.03 -3.84
C ALA A 134 12.43 5.18 -2.91
N GLN A 135 12.22 5.76 -1.73
CA GLN A 135 13.26 5.96 -0.73
C GLN A 135 13.42 4.73 0.16
N PRO A 136 14.62 4.57 0.75
CA PRO A 136 14.81 3.63 1.84
C PRO A 136 13.89 3.95 3.03
N ALA A 137 13.57 2.92 3.82
CA ALA A 137 12.94 3.06 5.12
C ALA A 137 13.81 2.38 6.18
N TRP A 138 13.64 2.74 7.45
CA TRP A 138 14.39 2.14 8.54
C TRP A 138 13.52 1.14 9.29
N LEU A 139 14.04 -0.09 9.44
CA LEU A 139 13.42 -1.12 10.28
C LEU A 139 13.96 -0.99 11.71
N GLN A 140 13.09 -0.65 12.64
CA GLN A 140 13.41 -0.64 14.06
C GLN A 140 12.77 -1.88 14.70
N ILE A 141 13.61 -2.83 15.12
CA ILE A 141 13.18 -3.98 15.92
C ILE A 141 13.11 -3.54 17.37
N SER A 142 12.20 -4.14 18.15
CA SER A 142 11.94 -3.80 19.54
C SER A 142 13.23 -3.63 20.36
N GLY A 143 13.40 -2.47 21.01
CA GLY A 143 14.56 -2.12 21.84
C GLY A 143 15.78 -1.56 21.08
N ALA A 144 15.78 -1.55 19.75
CA ALA A 144 16.85 -0.94 18.97
C ALA A 144 16.73 0.60 18.95
N ALA A 145 17.87 1.29 19.15
CA ALA A 145 17.91 2.75 18.98
C ALA A 145 17.85 3.14 17.51
N LEU A 146 17.28 4.30 17.22
CA LEU A 146 17.40 4.92 15.91
C LEU A 146 18.83 5.46 15.71
N PRO A 147 19.35 5.52 14.47
CA PRO A 147 20.58 6.22 14.22
C PRO A 147 20.40 7.74 14.45
N ASN A 148 21.44 8.39 14.96
CA ASN A 148 21.38 9.79 15.37
C ASN A 148 20.84 10.74 14.29
N TRP A 149 21.17 10.50 13.02
CA TRP A 149 20.70 11.33 11.90
C TRP A 149 19.18 11.23 11.70
N LEU A 150 18.58 10.07 11.97
CA LEU A 150 17.13 9.84 11.83
C LEU A 150 16.38 10.31 13.08
N GLU A 151 16.98 10.09 14.25
CA GLU A 151 16.44 10.56 15.54
C GLU A 151 16.36 12.09 15.61
N ALA A 152 17.33 12.79 14.99
CA ALA A 152 17.38 14.25 14.93
C ALA A 152 16.29 14.88 14.05
N LEU A 153 15.61 14.11 13.19
CA LEU A 153 14.50 14.63 12.37
C LEU A 153 13.26 14.91 13.23
N PRO A 154 12.56 16.03 13.01
CA PRO A 154 11.26 16.25 13.62
C PRO A 154 10.31 15.11 13.33
N GLU A 155 9.58 14.65 14.33
CA GLU A 155 8.58 13.61 14.17
C GLU A 155 7.23 14.23 13.79
N LEU A 156 6.64 13.71 12.71
CA LEU A 156 5.27 14.07 12.33
C LEU A 156 4.31 13.50 13.37
N ASP A 157 3.32 14.27 13.75
CA ASP A 157 2.18 13.73 14.49
C ASP A 157 1.32 12.80 13.63
N SER A 158 0.36 12.15 14.24
CA SER A 158 -0.49 11.15 13.56
C SER A 158 -1.30 11.75 12.41
N GLU A 159 -1.76 13.01 12.56
CA GLU A 159 -2.53 13.68 11.51
C GLU A 159 -1.65 14.02 10.30
N ALA A 160 -0.46 14.56 10.53
CA ALA A 160 0.49 14.88 9.47
C ALA A 160 1.00 13.62 8.77
N ALA A 161 1.24 12.53 9.49
CA ALA A 161 1.61 11.23 8.93
C ALA A 161 0.48 10.64 8.07
N GLU A 162 -0.76 10.70 8.54
CA GLU A 162 -1.94 10.26 7.80
C GLU A 162 -2.15 11.11 6.54
N ARG A 163 -1.97 12.41 6.64
CA ARG A 163 -2.01 13.34 5.49
C ARG A 163 -0.98 12.97 4.43
N GLN A 164 0.23 12.62 4.86
CA GLN A 164 1.29 12.15 3.97
C GLN A 164 0.87 10.85 3.27
N ARG A 165 0.34 9.87 4.02
CA ARG A 165 -0.17 8.60 3.48
C ARG A 165 -1.23 8.84 2.39
N ILE A 166 -2.23 9.68 2.68
CA ILE A 166 -3.35 10.01 1.78
C ILE A 166 -2.82 10.65 0.48
N ARG A 167 -1.93 11.64 0.59
CA ARG A 167 -1.37 12.35 -0.58
C ARG A 167 -0.52 11.44 -1.48
N GLN A 168 0.16 10.47 -0.87
CA GLN A 168 0.92 9.46 -1.62
C GLN A 168 0.01 8.37 -2.20
N GLY A 169 -1.18 8.17 -1.65
CA GLY A 169 -2.08 7.09 -2.04
C GLY A 169 -1.59 5.73 -1.52
N PHE A 170 -0.88 5.73 -0.39
CA PHE A 170 -0.47 4.47 0.23
C PHE A 170 -1.71 3.84 0.89
N PRO A 171 -2.13 2.64 0.44
CA PRO A 171 -3.36 2.03 0.93
C PRO A 171 -3.21 1.51 2.36
N ALA A 172 -4.28 1.65 3.15
CA ALA A 172 -4.34 1.18 4.54
C ALA A 172 -5.68 0.48 4.84
N GLU A 173 -5.71 -0.29 5.93
CA GLU A 173 -6.93 -0.84 6.49
C GLU A 173 -7.76 0.23 7.21
N PRO A 174 -9.09 0.08 7.26
CA PRO A 174 -9.93 -0.87 6.51
C PRO A 174 -10.40 -0.31 5.15
N GLY A 175 -10.01 0.92 4.81
CA GLY A 175 -10.55 1.67 3.67
C GLY A 175 -10.16 1.07 2.33
N GLU A 176 -8.87 0.99 2.07
CA GLU A 176 -8.32 0.56 0.78
C GLU A 176 -7.92 -0.92 0.80
N LEU A 177 -7.34 -1.38 1.92
CA LEU A 177 -6.90 -2.77 2.08
C LEU A 177 -8.02 -3.60 2.70
N ASN A 178 -8.76 -4.29 1.85
CA ASN A 178 -9.89 -5.13 2.25
C ASN A 178 -10.18 -6.20 1.19
N ASP A 179 -11.10 -7.11 1.48
CA ASP A 179 -11.48 -8.24 0.62
C ASP A 179 -12.14 -7.84 -0.71
N SER A 180 -12.40 -6.55 -0.95
CA SER A 180 -13.05 -6.06 -2.18
C SER A 180 -12.08 -5.50 -3.21
N THR A 181 -10.84 -5.18 -2.82
CA THR A 181 -9.84 -4.55 -3.68
C THR A 181 -8.79 -5.53 -4.18
N ASN A 182 -8.11 -5.19 -5.26
CA ASN A 182 -6.95 -5.91 -5.78
C ASN A 182 -5.75 -4.95 -5.97
N PRO A 183 -4.52 -5.47 -6.11
CA PRO A 183 -3.32 -4.63 -6.20
C PRO A 183 -3.38 -3.57 -7.30
N PHE A 184 -3.96 -3.88 -8.44
CA PHE A 184 -4.02 -2.97 -9.58
C PHE A 184 -5.00 -1.82 -9.39
N GLU A 185 -6.09 -2.06 -8.67
CA GLU A 185 -7.02 -0.99 -8.26
C GLU A 185 -6.35 0.02 -7.33
N LEU A 186 -5.39 -0.43 -6.52
CA LEU A 186 -4.69 0.36 -5.52
C LEU A 186 -3.40 1.04 -6.04
N GLY A 187 -3.06 0.86 -7.32
CA GLY A 187 -1.84 1.43 -7.89
C GLY A 187 -0.55 0.68 -7.54
N LEU A 188 -0.66 -0.57 -7.13
CA LEU A 188 0.44 -1.41 -6.65
C LEU A 188 1.04 -2.31 -7.75
N ALA A 189 1.00 -1.88 -9.01
CA ALA A 189 1.57 -2.65 -10.11
C ALA A 189 3.05 -3.08 -9.89
N PRO A 190 3.94 -2.24 -9.32
CA PRO A 190 5.33 -2.64 -9.04
C PRO A 190 5.46 -3.73 -7.96
N TRP A 191 4.41 -3.97 -7.15
CA TRP A 191 4.37 -4.99 -6.11
C TRP A 191 3.97 -6.37 -6.63
N VAL A 192 3.69 -6.48 -7.94
CA VAL A 192 3.19 -7.68 -8.60
C VAL A 192 4.08 -8.07 -9.76
N SER A 193 4.58 -9.29 -9.76
CA SER A 193 5.25 -9.91 -10.90
C SER A 193 4.25 -10.76 -11.68
N LEU A 194 4.02 -10.43 -12.94
CA LEU A 194 3.19 -11.23 -13.85
C LEU A 194 3.99 -12.31 -14.59
N ASN A 195 5.34 -12.21 -14.56
CA ASN A 195 6.24 -13.07 -15.34
C ASN A 195 6.92 -14.17 -14.50
N LYS A 196 6.52 -14.31 -13.24
CA LYS A 196 7.01 -15.38 -12.36
C LYS A 196 6.14 -16.64 -12.47
N GLY A 197 6.63 -17.76 -11.92
CA GLY A 197 5.87 -19.01 -11.79
C GLY A 197 4.58 -18.85 -10.96
N CYS A 198 3.85 -19.96 -10.79
CA CYS A 198 2.54 -19.98 -10.15
C CYS A 198 2.58 -19.45 -8.70
N TYR A 199 1.61 -18.65 -8.35
CA TYR A 199 1.35 -18.17 -6.98
C TYR A 199 -0.15 -17.98 -6.74
N VAL A 200 -0.53 -17.87 -5.47
CA VAL A 200 -1.92 -17.66 -5.06
C VAL A 200 -2.51 -16.41 -5.72
N GLY A 201 -3.63 -16.54 -6.41
CA GLY A 201 -4.35 -15.43 -7.07
C GLY A 201 -3.79 -14.93 -8.40
N GLN A 202 -2.69 -15.53 -8.91
CA GLN A 202 -2.04 -15.12 -10.16
C GLN A 202 -2.99 -15.08 -11.36
N GLU A 203 -3.83 -16.12 -11.54
CA GLU A 203 -4.72 -16.22 -12.70
C GLU A 203 -5.67 -15.01 -12.80
N THR A 204 -6.20 -14.57 -11.66
CA THR A 204 -7.06 -13.39 -11.60
C THR A 204 -6.31 -12.12 -11.99
N LEU A 205 -5.11 -11.89 -11.42
CA LEU A 205 -4.29 -10.72 -11.77
C LEU A 205 -3.84 -10.73 -13.23
N ALA A 206 -3.46 -11.88 -13.75
CA ALA A 206 -3.09 -12.03 -15.15
C ALA A 206 -4.28 -11.70 -16.09
N LYS A 207 -5.49 -12.16 -15.77
CA LYS A 207 -6.70 -11.80 -16.52
C LYS A 207 -6.99 -10.30 -16.47
N LEU A 208 -6.88 -9.68 -15.30
CA LEU A 208 -7.07 -8.23 -15.14
C LEU A 208 -6.10 -7.43 -16.02
N ALA A 209 -4.82 -7.84 -16.06
CA ALA A 209 -3.79 -7.19 -16.87
C ALA A 209 -3.98 -7.44 -18.38
N THR A 210 -4.33 -8.67 -18.77
CA THR A 210 -4.47 -9.04 -20.18
C THR A 210 -5.68 -8.36 -20.85
N TYR A 211 -6.81 -8.36 -20.16
CA TYR A 211 -8.08 -7.89 -20.72
C TYR A 211 -8.46 -6.47 -20.30
N ASP A 212 -7.52 -5.72 -19.74
CA ASP A 212 -7.77 -4.38 -19.20
C ASP A 212 -9.00 -4.37 -18.25
N GLY A 213 -9.04 -5.38 -17.38
CA GLY A 213 -10.22 -5.73 -16.58
C GLY A 213 -10.36 -4.95 -15.27
N VAL A 214 -9.46 -4.00 -14.98
CA VAL A 214 -9.50 -3.19 -13.75
C VAL A 214 -10.65 -2.21 -13.82
N LYS A 215 -11.62 -2.35 -12.91
CA LYS A 215 -12.90 -1.63 -12.96
C LYS A 215 -12.91 -0.29 -12.22
N GLN A 216 -11.98 -0.09 -11.32
CA GLN A 216 -11.85 1.11 -10.49
C GLN A 216 -10.39 1.35 -10.15
N GLN A 217 -10.05 2.57 -9.75
CA GLN A 217 -8.69 2.92 -9.36
C GLN A 217 -8.70 3.88 -8.18
N LEU A 218 -7.70 3.78 -7.34
CA LEU A 218 -7.49 4.69 -6.22
C LEU A 218 -7.19 6.10 -6.73
N ARG A 219 -7.87 7.10 -6.15
CA ARG A 219 -7.68 8.52 -6.42
C ARG A 219 -7.58 9.28 -5.11
N HIS A 220 -6.80 10.34 -5.11
CA HIS A 220 -6.80 11.37 -4.09
C HIS A 220 -7.92 12.36 -4.38
N TRP A 221 -8.65 12.76 -3.35
CA TRP A 221 -9.67 13.81 -3.46
C TRP A 221 -9.45 14.88 -2.39
N ARG A 222 -9.90 16.10 -2.69
CA ARG A 222 -9.93 17.21 -1.73
C ARG A 222 -11.13 18.13 -1.98
N THR A 223 -11.56 18.78 -0.92
CA THR A 223 -12.56 19.85 -0.95
C THR A 223 -12.14 20.98 0.00
N GLU A 224 -12.49 22.21 -0.36
CA GLU A 224 -12.26 23.41 0.48
C GLU A 224 -13.41 23.62 1.47
N HIS A 225 -14.47 22.82 1.39
CA HIS A 225 -15.57 22.88 2.35
C HIS A 225 -15.10 22.42 3.72
N LEU A 226 -15.43 23.23 4.73
CA LEU A 226 -15.10 23.01 6.13
C LEU A 226 -16.38 22.94 6.95
N GLY A 227 -16.33 22.21 8.06
CA GLY A 227 -17.42 22.12 9.01
C GLY A 227 -17.90 20.69 9.25
N PRO A 228 -18.72 20.49 10.30
CA PRO A 228 -19.19 19.16 10.70
C PRO A 228 -20.00 18.45 9.61
N GLU A 229 -20.84 19.19 8.88
CA GLU A 229 -21.66 18.66 7.79
C GLU A 229 -20.80 18.14 6.64
N ALA A 230 -19.75 18.88 6.24
CA ALA A 230 -18.81 18.42 5.21
C ALA A 230 -18.02 17.20 5.67
N ALA A 231 -17.63 17.10 6.93
CA ALA A 231 -16.95 15.94 7.49
C ALA A 231 -17.85 14.69 7.44
N GLU A 232 -19.14 14.82 7.75
CA GLU A 232 -20.09 13.72 7.70
C GLU A 232 -20.36 13.26 6.26
N THR A 233 -20.59 14.19 5.34
CA THR A 233 -20.88 13.89 3.94
C THR A 233 -19.65 13.41 3.15
N CYS A 234 -18.42 13.64 3.66
CA CYS A 234 -17.17 13.15 3.10
C CYS A 234 -16.58 11.97 3.89
N ALA A 235 -17.37 11.29 4.72
CA ALA A 235 -16.91 10.14 5.52
C ALA A 235 -16.61 8.92 4.63
N PRO A 236 -15.71 8.02 5.06
CA PRO A 236 -15.50 6.73 4.39
C PRO A 236 -16.80 5.95 4.21
N GLY A 237 -16.99 5.36 3.03
CA GLY A 237 -18.23 4.68 2.62
C GLY A 237 -19.20 5.58 1.83
N THR A 238 -19.03 6.90 1.84
CA THR A 238 -19.87 7.82 1.05
C THR A 238 -19.70 7.58 -0.45
N GLY A 239 -20.83 7.45 -1.15
CA GLY A 239 -20.86 7.30 -2.61
C GLY A 239 -20.47 8.58 -3.34
N LEU A 240 -19.72 8.42 -4.42
CA LEU A 240 -19.34 9.50 -5.33
C LEU A 240 -20.13 9.41 -6.64
N PHE A 241 -20.49 10.57 -7.18
CA PHE A 241 -21.32 10.72 -8.38
C PHE A 241 -20.68 11.73 -9.35
N THR A 242 -20.97 11.56 -10.63
CA THR A 242 -20.68 12.57 -11.66
C THR A 242 -21.65 13.75 -11.53
N ALA A 243 -21.39 14.83 -12.26
CA ALA A 243 -22.33 15.96 -12.35
C ALA A 243 -23.69 15.58 -12.98
N SER A 244 -23.74 14.47 -13.74
CA SER A 244 -24.99 13.90 -14.29
C SER A 244 -25.71 12.96 -13.31
N GLY A 245 -25.20 12.75 -12.10
CA GLY A 245 -25.81 11.88 -11.08
C GLY A 245 -25.46 10.40 -11.24
N GLU A 246 -24.56 10.02 -12.15
CA GLU A 246 -24.11 8.64 -12.31
C GLU A 246 -23.14 8.24 -11.19
N ARG A 247 -23.28 7.02 -10.68
CA ARG A 247 -22.39 6.52 -9.62
C ARG A 247 -20.95 6.38 -10.12
N ALA A 248 -20.05 7.14 -9.53
CA ALA A 248 -18.65 7.27 -9.94
C ALA A 248 -17.64 6.58 -9.02
N GLY A 249 -18.00 6.31 -7.76
CA GLY A 249 -17.05 5.70 -6.83
C GLY A 249 -17.52 5.66 -5.38
N VAL A 250 -16.55 5.53 -4.47
CA VAL A 250 -16.76 5.52 -3.01
C VAL A 250 -15.54 6.10 -2.30
N ILE A 251 -15.76 6.93 -1.29
CA ILE A 251 -14.69 7.43 -0.41
C ILE A 251 -14.19 6.29 0.47
N THR A 252 -12.87 6.15 0.59
CA THR A 252 -12.22 5.11 1.40
C THR A 252 -11.49 5.66 2.60
N SER A 253 -10.90 6.86 2.49
CA SER A 253 -10.25 7.59 3.58
C SER A 253 -10.65 9.05 3.55
N SER A 254 -10.68 9.69 4.73
CA SER A 254 -11.02 11.09 4.89
C SER A 254 -10.25 11.69 6.06
N LEU A 255 -9.69 12.88 5.87
CA LEU A 255 -8.95 13.62 6.88
C LEU A 255 -9.29 15.10 6.78
N ALA A 256 -9.84 15.65 7.85
CA ALA A 256 -10.07 17.09 7.96
C ALA A 256 -8.76 17.84 8.25
N GLY A 257 -8.67 19.08 7.81
CA GLY A 257 -7.53 19.95 8.05
C GLY A 257 -7.93 21.43 8.00
N PRO A 258 -6.99 22.34 8.23
CA PRO A 258 -7.26 23.78 8.26
C PRO A 258 -7.75 24.34 6.90
N ASP A 259 -7.33 23.73 5.80
CA ASP A 259 -7.61 24.20 4.43
C ASP A 259 -8.71 23.39 3.72
N GLY A 260 -9.43 22.51 4.43
CA GLY A 260 -10.45 21.64 3.85
C GLY A 260 -10.35 20.20 4.32
N ILE A 261 -10.99 19.32 3.56
CA ILE A 261 -10.95 17.88 3.80
C ILE A 261 -10.28 17.22 2.59
N GLU A 262 -9.41 16.26 2.82
CA GLU A 262 -8.79 15.45 1.78
C GLU A 262 -8.87 13.97 2.14
N GLY A 263 -8.74 13.09 1.14
CA GLY A 263 -8.81 11.66 1.38
C GLY A 263 -8.53 10.83 0.13
N LEU A 264 -8.84 9.54 0.25
CA LEU A 264 -8.74 8.59 -0.84
C LEU A 264 -10.13 8.09 -1.22
N ALA A 265 -10.28 7.69 -2.48
CA ALA A 265 -11.51 7.11 -3.01
C ALA A 265 -11.19 6.06 -4.07
N LEU A 266 -12.00 5.03 -4.17
CA LEU A 266 -12.03 4.11 -5.31
C LEU A 266 -12.98 4.68 -6.37
N VAL A 267 -12.41 5.18 -7.45
CA VAL A 267 -13.14 5.80 -8.56
C VAL A 267 -13.31 4.79 -9.69
N ARG A 268 -14.54 4.62 -10.18
CA ARG A 268 -14.86 3.71 -11.27
C ARG A 268 -14.18 4.12 -12.56
N ARG A 269 -13.81 3.16 -13.39
CA ARG A 269 -13.10 3.35 -14.65
C ARG A 269 -13.72 4.42 -15.55
N GLN A 270 -15.05 4.40 -15.70
CA GLN A 270 -15.79 5.38 -16.53
C GLN A 270 -15.73 6.82 -16.02
N ALA A 271 -15.32 7.01 -14.75
CA ALA A 271 -15.25 8.32 -14.12
C ALA A 271 -13.81 8.79 -13.84
N LEU A 272 -12.78 8.05 -14.28
CA LEU A 272 -11.37 8.36 -13.98
C LEU A 272 -10.89 9.69 -14.60
N GLU A 273 -11.49 10.10 -15.71
CA GLU A 273 -11.15 11.33 -16.43
C GLU A 273 -11.86 12.58 -15.87
N HIS A 274 -12.78 12.41 -14.91
CA HIS A 274 -13.44 13.55 -14.29
C HIS A 274 -12.52 14.25 -13.30
N ALA A 275 -12.26 15.54 -13.51
CA ALA A 275 -11.48 16.37 -12.59
C ALA A 275 -12.23 16.67 -11.27
N ALA A 276 -13.53 16.43 -11.24
CA ALA A 276 -14.36 16.60 -10.05
C ALA A 276 -15.48 15.55 -9.99
N LEU A 277 -15.77 15.10 -8.77
CA LEU A 277 -16.93 14.26 -8.43
C LEU A 277 -17.69 14.92 -7.28
N PHE A 278 -18.87 14.39 -6.98
CA PHE A 278 -19.78 14.97 -6.00
C PHE A 278 -20.21 13.94 -4.97
N THR A 279 -20.35 14.35 -3.72
CA THR A 279 -21.04 13.56 -2.68
C THR A 279 -22.55 13.74 -2.85
N GLY A 280 -23.32 12.65 -2.70
CA GLY A 280 -24.78 12.69 -2.84
C GLY A 280 -25.25 12.72 -4.31
N SER A 281 -26.28 11.95 -4.59
CA SER A 281 -27.08 12.09 -5.81
C SER A 281 -28.10 13.19 -5.56
N GLY A 282 -28.46 13.99 -6.57
CA GLY A 282 -29.34 15.13 -6.47
C GLY A 282 -30.75 14.92 -5.85
N ASP A 283 -31.03 13.71 -5.34
CA ASP A 283 -32.25 13.33 -4.61
C ASP A 283 -32.12 13.43 -3.07
N SER A 284 -30.92 13.77 -2.54
CA SER A 284 -30.73 13.91 -1.09
C SER A 284 -31.00 15.35 -0.65
N SER A 285 -31.54 15.52 0.57
CA SER A 285 -31.80 16.84 1.19
C SER A 285 -30.53 17.62 1.54
N THR A 286 -29.35 17.04 1.31
CA THR A 286 -28.03 17.62 1.61
C THR A 286 -27.41 18.12 0.31
N GLU A 287 -26.89 19.34 0.32
CA GLU A 287 -26.18 19.88 -0.84
C GLU A 287 -24.94 19.03 -1.19
N PRO A 288 -24.78 18.65 -2.49
CA PRO A 288 -23.65 17.86 -2.91
C PRO A 288 -22.34 18.65 -2.80
N HIS A 289 -21.35 18.13 -2.08
CA HIS A 289 -20.02 18.73 -2.03
C HIS A 289 -19.23 18.32 -3.28
N ARG A 290 -18.60 19.32 -3.92
CA ARG A 290 -17.68 19.11 -5.03
C ARG A 290 -16.31 18.71 -4.51
N LEU A 291 -15.82 17.54 -4.95
CA LEU A 291 -14.51 17.02 -4.64
C LEU A 291 -13.61 17.11 -5.87
N GLN A 292 -12.45 17.74 -5.75
CA GLN A 292 -11.41 17.70 -6.77
C GLN A 292 -10.75 16.34 -6.75
N ILE A 293 -10.59 15.70 -7.90
CA ILE A 293 -10.04 14.35 -8.04
C ILE A 293 -8.68 14.40 -8.72
N ASN A 294 -7.69 13.75 -8.13
CA ASN A 294 -6.32 13.68 -8.65
C ASN A 294 -5.78 12.25 -8.55
N THR A 295 -4.81 11.92 -9.39
CA THR A 295 -4.03 10.69 -9.22
C THR A 295 -3.05 10.89 -8.06
N PRO A 296 -3.00 10.00 -7.05
CA PRO A 296 -2.02 10.10 -5.99
C PRO A 296 -0.59 9.97 -6.53
N ALA A 297 0.37 10.58 -5.85
CA ALA A 297 1.76 10.62 -6.32
C ALA A 297 2.42 9.23 -6.43
N GLY A 298 2.10 8.32 -5.52
CA GLY A 298 2.62 6.94 -5.51
C GLY A 298 1.83 5.94 -6.36
N PHE A 299 0.74 6.37 -7.01
CA PHE A 299 -0.10 5.48 -7.81
C PHE A 299 0.58 5.09 -9.13
N VAL A 300 0.76 3.78 -9.34
CA VAL A 300 1.22 3.24 -10.63
C VAL A 300 0.05 2.54 -11.33
N ALA A 301 -0.21 2.97 -12.57
CA ALA A 301 -1.32 2.44 -13.35
C ALA A 301 -1.20 0.92 -13.58
N PRO A 302 -2.33 0.20 -13.64
CA PRO A 302 -2.32 -1.23 -13.94
C PRO A 302 -1.68 -1.50 -15.30
N PRO A 303 -0.97 -2.62 -15.45
CA PRO A 303 -0.44 -3.03 -16.75
C PRO A 303 -1.60 -3.40 -17.69
N VAL A 304 -1.51 -2.97 -18.95
CA VAL A 304 -2.51 -3.25 -19.98
C VAL A 304 -1.86 -4.08 -21.10
N GLY A 305 -2.52 -5.15 -21.53
CA GLY A 305 -2.04 -6.00 -22.63
C GLY A 305 -0.81 -6.87 -22.28
N ALA A 306 -0.49 -7.03 -20.99
CA ALA A 306 0.68 -7.79 -20.53
C ALA A 306 0.59 -9.33 -20.77
N GLY A 307 -0.50 -9.83 -21.36
CA GLY A 307 -0.77 -11.26 -21.51
C GLY A 307 -0.58 -11.83 -22.91
N GLY A 308 0.12 -11.14 -23.78
CA GLY A 308 0.24 -11.59 -25.17
C GLY A 308 1.65 -11.52 -25.71
N ARG A 309 2.54 -12.39 -25.25
CA ARG A 309 3.66 -13.00 -26.03
C ARG A 309 4.45 -13.93 -25.10
N GLY A 310 4.14 -15.18 -25.10
CA GLY A 310 5.00 -16.28 -24.76
C GLY A 310 5.11 -17.15 -25.95
#